data_0c34f57ff318239d5e07f32bb2cc4b23
#
_entry.id   0c34f57ff318239d5e07f32bb2cc4b23
#
_cell.length_a   1.000
_cell.length_b   1.000
_cell.length_c   1.000
_cell.angle_alpha   90.00
_cell.angle_beta   90.00
_cell.angle_gamma   90.00
#
_symmetry.space_group_name_H-M   'P 1'
#
loop_
_entity.id
_entity.type
_entity.pdbx_description
1 polymer ?
#
loop_
_entity_poly.entity_id
_entity_poly.type
_entity_poly.pdbx_seq_one_letter_code
_entity_poly.pdbx_strand_id
1 'polypeptide(L)'
;MPTGKSGTTSSVRSKTSRREFLAGVAFLGASSLIGAGADTVPAPASQPDSDSAWSVDAQKEATARLLDYFGKTAPQLLRPAGGIFAHPGIAGSLPGKRYATQLWDWDTYWTTRGLFRFATISNDPAFRKKLGEHAVGSFLNFFDHQSDEGRISIMLDLKNADPFGTLKPDRPKSQNQAKPVFGQLALLIADETGSVDWLAPQFDKLLRFYASWVSGNQSPIGLLVWGNDVAIGNDNDPTTFARPFFSSANLLLNCLFHEDLKAATELAGRLKRSTDQQRLSAQTRTLGEQIQKYCWDQRDRFYYTADVQCVDRRRELIPNVKPGMDMSWQCLPLRVQTFTGFLPLWCGLATPDQAKALVQTNYLADDRFCGDWGVRSLSSKESMYCMNFSSNPSNWLGPVWIIVNYFVWKGLKNFGFQDEAGKLADKTLRLLATDLATNGSLNEYYHPDTGMALSHKGFMDWNLLVLEMI
;
A
#
# COMPACT_ATOMS: atom_id res chain seq x y z
N MET A 1 34.18 58.29 31.99
CA MET A 1 33.31 58.89 30.99
C MET A 1 33.84 58.55 29.60
N PRO A 2 33.08 58.16 28.61
CA PRO A 2 31.60 58.07 28.42
C PRO A 2 31.08 56.63 28.15
N THR A 3 29.94 56.30 28.59
CA THR A 3 28.57 56.04 28.06
C THR A 3 28.48 55.08 26.90
N GLY A 4 28.07 53.81 27.26
CA GLY A 4 27.63 52.80 26.33
C GLY A 4 26.11 52.77 26.18
N LYS A 5 25.61 52.52 24.97
CA LYS A 5 24.19 52.31 24.67
C LYS A 5 23.93 50.81 24.50
N SER A 6 22.98 50.31 25.28
CA SER A 6 22.40 48.96 25.13
C SER A 6 21.46 48.91 23.92
N GLY A 7 21.67 47.92 23.02
CA GLY A 7 20.75 47.60 21.95
C GLY A 7 20.00 46.32 22.29
N THR A 8 18.71 46.42 22.55
CA THR A 8 17.78 45.29 22.70
C THR A 8 17.35 44.80 21.33
N THR A 9 17.74 43.60 20.96
CA THR A 9 17.19 42.89 19.81
C THR A 9 15.93 42.11 20.21
N SER A 10 14.78 42.60 19.77
CA SER A 10 13.51 41.90 19.90
C SER A 10 13.43 40.74 18.86
N SER A 11 13.35 39.52 19.33
CA SER A 11 13.03 38.39 18.49
C SER A 11 11.52 38.38 18.13
N VAL A 12 11.21 38.65 16.88
CA VAL A 12 9.86 38.50 16.34
C VAL A 12 9.60 37.00 16.14
N ARG A 13 8.82 36.37 17.01
CA ARG A 13 8.23 35.05 16.77
C ARG A 13 7.10 35.21 15.76
N SER A 14 7.31 34.72 14.55
CA SER A 14 6.27 34.58 13.54
C SER A 14 5.26 33.51 14.02
N LYS A 15 4.06 33.94 14.35
CA LYS A 15 2.91 33.07 14.57
C LYS A 15 2.29 32.76 13.22
N THR A 16 2.72 31.67 12.60
CA THR A 16 1.99 31.09 11.44
C THR A 16 0.65 30.54 11.91
N SER A 17 -0.45 31.06 11.41
CA SER A 17 -1.78 30.68 11.87
C SER A 17 -2.20 29.33 11.28
N ARG A 18 -3.00 28.58 12.04
CA ARG A 18 -3.59 27.28 11.65
C ARG A 18 -4.39 27.33 10.34
N ARG A 19 -4.79 28.51 9.89
CA ARG A 19 -5.52 28.72 8.62
C ARG A 19 -4.64 28.61 7.37
N GLU A 20 -3.36 28.95 7.44
CA GLU A 20 -2.45 28.83 6.29
C GLU A 20 -2.00 27.39 6.03
N PHE A 21 -2.02 26.54 7.05
CA PHE A 21 -1.72 25.11 6.92
C PHE A 21 -2.80 24.36 6.12
N LEU A 22 -4.09 24.72 6.28
CA LEU A 22 -5.19 24.08 5.56
C LEU A 22 -5.33 24.54 4.11
N ALA A 23 -4.85 25.71 3.76
CA ALA A 23 -4.89 26.23 2.38
C ALA A 23 -3.89 25.56 1.43
N GLY A 24 -2.82 24.93 1.94
CA GLY A 24 -1.77 24.30 1.12
C GLY A 24 -2.10 22.89 0.62
N VAL A 25 -3.08 22.21 1.20
CA VAL A 25 -3.51 20.84 0.81
C VAL A 25 -4.62 20.86 -0.25
N ALA A 26 -5.30 22.00 -0.43
CA ALA A 26 -6.46 22.13 -1.32
C ALA A 26 -6.11 22.41 -2.81
N PHE A 27 -4.84 22.56 -3.20
CA PHE A 27 -4.49 23.13 -4.51
C PHE A 27 -4.06 22.14 -5.61
N LEU A 28 -4.22 20.82 -5.42
CA LEU A 28 -3.97 19.83 -6.48
C LEU A 28 -5.25 19.14 -7.00
N GLY A 29 -6.43 19.65 -6.66
CA GLY A 29 -7.69 19.06 -7.04
C GLY A 29 -8.79 19.99 -7.58
N ALA A 30 -8.49 21.26 -7.86
CA ALA A 30 -9.49 22.21 -8.30
C ALA A 30 -9.32 22.61 -9.77
N SER A 31 -9.84 21.78 -10.68
CA SER A 31 -10.27 22.21 -12.01
C SER A 31 -11.50 21.41 -12.41
N SER A 32 -12.62 22.09 -12.48
CA SER A 32 -13.98 21.68 -12.88
C SER A 32 -14.96 21.32 -11.75
N LEU A 33 -15.47 22.35 -11.09
CA LEU A 33 -16.80 22.32 -10.49
C LEU A 33 -17.73 23.17 -11.36
N ILE A 34 -18.44 22.55 -12.28
CA ILE A 34 -19.66 23.09 -12.87
C ILE A 34 -20.69 21.95 -12.88
N GLY A 35 -21.77 22.13 -12.11
CA GLY A 35 -23.06 21.47 -12.30
C GLY A 35 -23.16 20.02 -11.82
N ALA A 36 -23.33 19.77 -10.53
CA ALA A 36 -23.96 18.56 -10.06
C ALA A 36 -25.45 18.83 -9.84
N GLY A 37 -26.27 18.40 -10.78
CA GLY A 37 -27.68 18.16 -10.53
C GLY A 37 -27.82 17.09 -9.44
N ALA A 38 -28.80 17.25 -8.54
CA ALA A 38 -29.18 16.25 -7.57
C ALA A 38 -29.73 15.02 -8.29
N ASP A 39 -28.85 14.08 -8.66
CA ASP A 39 -29.28 12.77 -9.14
C ASP A 39 -29.82 11.99 -7.95
N THR A 40 -31.10 11.69 -8.01
CA THR A 40 -31.79 10.80 -7.08
C THR A 40 -31.11 9.43 -7.09
N VAL A 41 -30.59 9.02 -5.95
CA VAL A 41 -30.03 7.68 -5.73
C VAL A 41 -31.10 6.65 -6.12
N PRO A 42 -30.86 5.75 -7.08
CA PRO A 42 -31.81 4.69 -7.38
C PRO A 42 -31.94 3.78 -6.17
N ALA A 43 -33.18 3.33 -5.90
CA ALA A 43 -33.46 2.38 -4.84
C ALA A 43 -32.58 1.13 -5.00
N PRO A 44 -32.09 0.53 -3.91
CA PRO A 44 -31.25 -0.67 -3.99
C PRO A 44 -32.03 -1.79 -4.69
N ALA A 45 -31.39 -2.38 -5.69
CA ALA A 45 -31.87 -3.63 -6.28
C ALA A 45 -32.07 -4.66 -5.16
N SER A 46 -33.18 -5.40 -5.19
CA SER A 46 -33.48 -6.47 -4.24
C SER A 46 -32.26 -7.37 -4.06
N GLN A 47 -31.81 -7.54 -2.81
CA GLN A 47 -30.71 -8.43 -2.45
C GLN A 47 -31.01 -9.82 -2.98
N PRO A 48 -30.08 -10.48 -3.70
CA PRO A 48 -30.16 -11.90 -3.89
C PRO A 48 -29.99 -12.57 -2.52
N ASP A 49 -30.80 -13.61 -2.26
CA ASP A 49 -30.74 -14.40 -1.02
C ASP A 49 -29.28 -14.75 -0.70
N SER A 50 -28.81 -14.37 0.49
CA SER A 50 -27.42 -14.46 0.94
C SER A 50 -26.91 -15.91 1.13
N ASP A 51 -27.77 -16.92 1.02
CA ASP A 51 -27.48 -18.33 1.34
C ASP A 51 -27.52 -19.29 0.17
N SER A 52 -27.78 -18.86 -1.06
CA SER A 52 -27.58 -19.74 -2.20
C SER A 52 -26.07 -19.79 -2.52
N ALA A 53 -25.43 -20.92 -2.22
CA ALA A 53 -24.06 -21.18 -2.67
C ALA A 53 -23.94 -20.80 -4.15
N TRP A 54 -23.05 -19.85 -4.46
CA TRP A 54 -22.84 -19.38 -5.83
C TRP A 54 -22.44 -20.60 -6.67
N SER A 55 -23.26 -20.95 -7.66
CA SER A 55 -23.09 -22.22 -8.37
C SER A 55 -21.76 -22.25 -9.14
N VAL A 56 -21.21 -23.45 -9.31
CA VAL A 56 -19.98 -23.65 -10.11
C VAL A 56 -20.13 -23.08 -11.53
N ASP A 57 -21.32 -23.13 -12.10
CA ASP A 57 -21.57 -22.58 -13.44
C ASP A 57 -21.58 -21.06 -13.43
N ALA A 58 -22.12 -20.41 -12.38
CA ALA A 58 -22.03 -18.96 -12.19
C ALA A 58 -20.57 -18.49 -11.99
N GLN A 59 -19.74 -19.27 -11.25
CA GLN A 59 -18.32 -18.99 -11.12
C GLN A 59 -17.59 -19.07 -12.46
N LYS A 60 -17.87 -20.09 -13.27
CA LYS A 60 -17.29 -20.23 -14.61
C LYS A 60 -17.69 -19.08 -15.54
N GLU A 61 -18.96 -18.69 -15.52
CA GLU A 61 -19.45 -17.56 -16.34
C GLU A 61 -18.79 -16.25 -15.92
N ALA A 62 -18.71 -15.97 -14.62
CA ALA A 62 -18.06 -14.78 -14.07
C ALA A 62 -16.57 -14.74 -14.43
N THR A 63 -15.87 -15.87 -14.30
CA THR A 63 -14.47 -16.00 -14.71
C THR A 63 -14.29 -15.74 -16.20
N ALA A 64 -15.12 -16.34 -17.05
CA ALA A 64 -15.05 -16.14 -18.50
C ALA A 64 -15.30 -14.67 -18.87
N ARG A 65 -16.26 -14.00 -18.22
CA ARG A 65 -16.57 -12.58 -18.43
C ARG A 65 -15.39 -11.68 -18.04
N LEU A 66 -14.75 -11.93 -16.92
CA LEU A 66 -13.57 -11.18 -16.49
C LEU A 66 -12.37 -11.42 -17.41
N LEU A 67 -12.13 -12.65 -17.83
CA LEU A 67 -11.05 -12.98 -18.77
C LEU A 67 -11.25 -12.31 -20.13
N ASP A 68 -12.49 -12.27 -20.66
CA ASP A 68 -12.81 -11.52 -21.89
C ASP A 68 -12.55 -10.02 -21.72
N TYR A 69 -12.97 -9.44 -20.60
CA TYR A 69 -12.70 -8.05 -20.28
C TYR A 69 -11.21 -7.75 -20.18
N PHE A 70 -10.46 -8.56 -19.46
CA PHE A 70 -9.00 -8.40 -19.34
C PHE A 70 -8.30 -8.63 -20.69
N GLY A 71 -8.76 -9.57 -21.52
CA GLY A 71 -8.26 -9.77 -22.88
C GLY A 71 -8.32 -8.49 -23.74
N LYS A 72 -9.40 -7.73 -23.59
CA LYS A 72 -9.60 -6.46 -24.31
C LYS A 72 -8.84 -5.28 -23.70
N THR A 73 -8.61 -5.30 -22.38
CA THR A 73 -8.14 -4.13 -21.63
C THR A 73 -6.68 -4.23 -21.17
N ALA A 74 -6.17 -5.41 -20.84
CA ALA A 74 -4.79 -5.58 -20.39
C ALA A 74 -3.73 -5.04 -21.38
N PRO A 75 -3.83 -5.27 -22.70
CA PRO A 75 -2.87 -4.69 -23.64
C PRO A 75 -2.86 -3.15 -23.66
N GLN A 76 -3.96 -2.52 -23.24
CA GLN A 76 -4.08 -1.07 -23.20
C GLN A 76 -3.32 -0.44 -22.01
N LEU A 77 -2.88 -1.22 -21.03
CA LEU A 77 -2.06 -0.74 -19.91
C LEU A 77 -0.59 -0.60 -20.27
N LEU A 78 -0.16 -1.22 -21.36
CA LEU A 78 1.22 -1.16 -21.84
C LEU A 78 1.45 0.17 -22.57
N ARG A 79 2.31 1.02 -21.99
CA ARG A 79 2.58 2.38 -22.47
C ARG A 79 3.94 2.46 -23.14
N PRO A 80 4.05 3.15 -24.29
CA PRO A 80 5.36 3.44 -24.88
C PRO A 80 6.14 4.44 -24.01
N ALA A 81 7.45 4.51 -24.23
CA ALA A 81 8.28 5.60 -23.73
C ALA A 81 7.76 6.96 -24.21
N GLY A 82 7.93 8.01 -23.42
CA GLY A 82 7.52 9.36 -23.76
C GLY A 82 7.55 10.32 -22.57
N GLY A 83 7.65 11.60 -22.83
CA GLY A 83 7.83 12.60 -21.77
C GLY A 83 9.09 12.35 -20.96
N ILE A 84 8.98 12.26 -19.64
CA ILE A 84 10.10 11.90 -18.74
C ILE A 84 10.42 10.40 -18.74
N PHE A 85 9.53 9.56 -19.28
CA PHE A 85 9.73 8.10 -19.30
C PHE A 85 10.67 7.72 -20.45
N ALA A 86 11.93 7.42 -20.12
CA ALA A 86 12.92 6.93 -21.09
C ALA A 86 12.60 5.50 -21.59
N HIS A 87 11.81 4.76 -20.81
CA HIS A 87 11.47 3.36 -21.06
C HIS A 87 9.96 3.17 -21.18
N PRO A 88 9.49 2.10 -21.88
CA PRO A 88 8.09 1.73 -21.84
C PRO A 88 7.66 1.39 -20.41
N GLY A 89 6.38 1.52 -20.10
CA GLY A 89 5.89 1.29 -18.74
C GLY A 89 4.48 0.70 -18.69
N ILE A 90 4.00 0.43 -17.48
CA ILE A 90 2.70 -0.16 -17.20
C ILE A 90 1.87 0.84 -16.39
N ALA A 91 0.71 1.24 -16.90
CA ALA A 91 -0.22 2.12 -16.19
C ALA A 91 -1.25 1.31 -15.39
N GLY A 92 -1.67 1.81 -14.23
CA GLY A 92 -2.69 1.16 -13.39
C GLY A 92 -4.13 1.33 -13.90
N SER A 93 -4.37 2.20 -14.90
CA SER A 93 -5.70 2.51 -15.40
C SER A 93 -5.75 2.59 -16.93
N LEU A 94 -6.97 2.42 -17.45
CA LEU A 94 -7.24 2.49 -18.91
C LEU A 94 -6.96 3.89 -19.47
N PRO A 95 -6.68 4.01 -20.79
CA PRO A 95 -6.47 5.28 -21.47
C PRO A 95 -7.60 6.28 -21.22
N GLY A 96 -7.22 7.52 -20.93
CA GLY A 96 -8.19 8.60 -20.65
C GLY A 96 -8.85 8.52 -19.27
N LYS A 97 -8.49 7.55 -18.44
CA LYS A 97 -8.94 7.45 -17.05
C LYS A 97 -7.92 8.07 -16.10
N ARG A 98 -8.33 8.26 -14.83
CA ARG A 98 -7.43 8.72 -13.76
C ARG A 98 -6.23 7.76 -13.65
N TYR A 99 -5.05 8.27 -13.38
CA TYR A 99 -3.77 7.54 -13.28
C TYR A 99 -3.21 7.01 -14.61
N ALA A 100 -3.90 7.17 -15.74
CA ALA A 100 -3.50 6.60 -17.03
C ALA A 100 -2.15 7.10 -17.57
N THR A 101 -1.66 8.26 -17.13
CA THR A 101 -0.40 8.88 -17.53
C THR A 101 0.68 8.81 -16.45
N GLN A 102 0.41 8.07 -15.37
CA GLN A 102 1.22 8.03 -14.18
C GLN A 102 1.77 6.63 -13.94
N LEU A 103 2.96 6.56 -13.35
CA LEU A 103 3.49 5.35 -12.71
C LEU A 103 3.51 5.60 -11.22
N TRP A 104 2.73 4.85 -10.49
CA TRP A 104 2.74 4.82 -9.04
C TRP A 104 3.58 3.64 -8.56
N ASP A 105 4.25 3.78 -7.44
CA ASP A 105 5.20 2.81 -6.90
C ASP A 105 4.60 1.40 -6.73
N TRP A 106 3.72 1.20 -5.74
CA TRP A 106 3.16 -0.11 -5.44
C TRP A 106 2.11 -0.57 -6.46
N ASP A 107 1.36 0.38 -7.08
CA ASP A 107 0.41 0.09 -8.16
C ASP A 107 1.12 -0.61 -9.33
N THR A 108 2.29 -0.13 -9.71
CA THR A 108 3.12 -0.76 -10.75
C THR A 108 3.42 -2.22 -10.45
N TYR A 109 3.75 -2.55 -9.18
CA TYR A 109 4.01 -3.93 -8.79
C TYR A 109 2.76 -4.80 -8.89
N TRP A 110 1.63 -4.36 -8.32
CA TRP A 110 0.40 -5.15 -8.29
C TRP A 110 -0.21 -5.32 -9.67
N THR A 111 -0.23 -4.28 -10.48
CA THR A 111 -0.66 -4.34 -11.89
C THR A 111 0.21 -5.33 -12.67
N THR A 112 1.53 -5.24 -12.54
CA THR A 112 2.47 -6.14 -13.23
C THR A 112 2.22 -7.59 -12.85
N ARG A 113 2.01 -7.87 -11.57
CA ARG A 113 1.72 -9.20 -11.05
C ARG A 113 0.45 -9.78 -11.66
N GLY A 114 -0.64 -9.03 -11.63
CA GLY A 114 -1.90 -9.47 -12.21
C GLY A 114 -1.83 -9.66 -13.73
N LEU A 115 -1.07 -8.83 -14.45
CA LEU A 115 -0.85 -8.96 -15.89
C LEU A 115 -0.05 -10.21 -16.26
N PHE A 116 1.00 -10.56 -15.50
CA PHE A 116 1.73 -11.82 -15.72
C PHE A 116 0.84 -13.03 -15.45
N ARG A 117 0.00 -12.98 -14.42
CA ARG A 117 -0.98 -14.04 -14.19
C ARG A 117 -1.98 -14.15 -15.35
N PHE A 118 -2.47 -13.02 -15.87
CA PHE A 118 -3.31 -12.99 -17.07
C PHE A 118 -2.59 -13.60 -18.27
N ALA A 119 -1.34 -13.23 -18.53
CA ALA A 119 -0.52 -13.79 -19.62
C ALA A 119 -0.33 -15.31 -19.50
N THR A 120 -0.27 -15.84 -18.27
CA THR A 120 -0.22 -17.29 -17.99
C THR A 120 -1.54 -17.96 -18.35
N ILE A 121 -2.67 -17.40 -17.91
CA ILE A 121 -4.02 -17.98 -18.15
C ILE A 121 -4.38 -17.92 -19.63
N SER A 122 -4.11 -16.80 -20.30
CA SER A 122 -4.40 -16.61 -21.74
C SER A 122 -3.46 -17.37 -22.66
N ASN A 123 -2.35 -17.93 -22.12
CA ASN A 123 -1.31 -18.64 -22.86
C ASN A 123 -0.79 -17.84 -24.09
N ASP A 124 -0.57 -16.53 -23.88
CA ASP A 124 -0.09 -15.60 -24.93
C ASP A 124 1.41 -15.26 -24.72
N PRO A 125 2.33 -15.98 -25.36
CA PRO A 125 3.76 -15.74 -25.22
C PRO A 125 4.21 -14.38 -25.81
N ALA A 126 3.51 -13.86 -26.81
CA ALA A 126 3.84 -12.56 -27.39
C ALA A 126 3.49 -11.42 -26.43
N PHE A 127 2.31 -11.48 -25.82
CA PHE A 127 1.91 -10.55 -24.78
C PHE A 127 2.85 -10.66 -23.56
N ARG A 128 3.17 -11.87 -23.09
CA ARG A 128 4.10 -12.09 -21.96
C ARG A 128 5.47 -11.46 -22.23
N LYS A 129 6.05 -11.65 -23.43
CA LYS A 129 7.33 -11.04 -23.81
C LYS A 129 7.26 -9.51 -23.74
N LYS A 130 6.25 -8.93 -24.39
CA LYS A 130 6.04 -7.47 -24.41
C LYS A 130 5.81 -6.93 -22.98
N LEU A 131 5.06 -7.64 -22.16
CA LEU A 131 4.84 -7.31 -20.75
C LEU A 131 6.15 -7.28 -19.97
N GLY A 132 7.05 -8.26 -20.16
CA GLY A 132 8.37 -8.29 -19.55
C GLY A 132 9.19 -7.04 -19.86
N GLU A 133 9.21 -6.61 -21.13
CA GLU A 133 9.90 -5.38 -21.57
C GLU A 133 9.33 -4.13 -20.88
N HIS A 134 8.00 -4.05 -20.73
CA HIS A 134 7.33 -2.91 -20.07
C HIS A 134 7.50 -2.94 -18.55
N ALA A 135 7.56 -4.13 -17.95
CA ALA A 135 7.80 -4.29 -16.52
C ALA A 135 9.23 -3.86 -16.14
N VAL A 136 10.24 -4.30 -16.91
CA VAL A 136 11.61 -3.79 -16.78
C VAL A 136 11.66 -2.29 -16.97
N GLY A 137 11.00 -1.77 -18.00
CA GLY A 137 10.95 -0.33 -18.26
C GLY A 137 10.29 0.46 -17.15
N SER A 138 9.22 -0.06 -16.52
CA SER A 138 8.60 0.57 -15.35
C SER A 138 9.59 0.70 -14.19
N PHE A 139 10.32 -0.38 -13.88
CA PHE A 139 11.37 -0.36 -12.86
C PHE A 139 12.45 0.68 -13.19
N LEU A 140 12.97 0.66 -14.42
CA LEU A 140 14.04 1.57 -14.85
C LEU A 140 13.60 3.03 -14.79
N ASN A 141 12.37 3.37 -15.19
CA ASN A 141 11.84 4.73 -15.09
C ASN A 141 11.89 5.29 -13.67
N PHE A 142 11.59 4.49 -12.64
CA PHE A 142 11.74 4.93 -11.25
C PHE A 142 13.21 5.14 -10.86
N PHE A 143 14.08 4.24 -11.24
CA PHE A 143 15.50 4.26 -10.86
C PHE A 143 16.37 5.25 -11.66
N ASP A 144 15.90 5.69 -12.83
CA ASP A 144 16.55 6.76 -13.59
C ASP A 144 16.39 8.13 -12.91
N HIS A 145 15.34 8.27 -12.08
CA HIS A 145 15.06 9.48 -11.30
C HIS A 145 15.43 9.36 -9.81
N GLN A 146 16.18 8.32 -9.42
CA GLN A 146 16.64 8.16 -8.04
C GLN A 146 17.55 9.32 -7.61
N SER A 147 17.32 9.89 -6.42
CA SER A 147 18.20 10.92 -5.87
C SER A 147 19.56 10.36 -5.44
N ASP A 148 20.53 11.25 -5.21
CA ASP A 148 21.89 10.85 -4.75
C ASP A 148 21.85 10.14 -3.39
N GLU A 149 20.91 10.50 -2.51
CA GLU A 149 20.67 9.85 -1.22
C GLU A 149 19.93 8.51 -1.35
N GLY A 150 19.54 8.11 -2.55
CA GLY A 150 18.87 6.86 -2.82
C GLY A 150 17.34 6.90 -2.78
N ARG A 151 16.73 8.07 -2.56
CA ARG A 151 15.27 8.22 -2.53
C ARG A 151 14.66 8.03 -3.91
N ILE A 152 13.47 7.45 -3.95
CA ILE A 152 12.68 7.26 -5.18
C ILE A 152 11.34 7.96 -5.00
N SER A 153 10.86 8.61 -6.07
CA SER A 153 9.56 9.26 -6.09
C SER A 153 8.42 8.26 -5.91
N ILE A 154 7.38 8.64 -5.17
CA ILE A 154 6.17 7.83 -4.97
C ILE A 154 5.43 7.65 -6.30
N MET A 155 5.45 8.67 -7.15
CA MET A 155 4.75 8.68 -8.42
C MET A 155 5.55 9.49 -9.45
N LEU A 156 5.57 8.99 -10.68
CA LEU A 156 6.08 9.69 -11.86
C LEU A 156 4.90 10.05 -12.76
N ASP A 157 4.87 11.26 -13.28
CA ASP A 157 3.92 11.69 -14.30
C ASP A 157 4.67 12.06 -15.59
N LEU A 158 4.03 12.00 -16.74
CA LEU A 158 4.63 12.28 -18.06
C LEU A 158 5.47 13.57 -18.14
N LYS A 159 5.23 14.54 -17.27
CA LYS A 159 5.90 15.87 -17.28
C LYS A 159 6.68 16.15 -16.01
N ASN A 160 6.56 15.31 -14.98
CA ASN A 160 7.15 15.57 -13.68
C ASN A 160 7.59 14.26 -13.01
N ALA A 161 8.88 14.14 -12.74
CA ALA A 161 9.46 12.98 -12.08
C ALA A 161 9.25 12.97 -10.56
N ASP A 162 8.79 14.07 -9.95
CA ASP A 162 8.58 14.16 -8.51
C ASP A 162 7.40 15.08 -8.16
N PRO A 163 6.17 14.69 -8.49
CA PRO A 163 4.99 15.52 -8.23
C PRO A 163 4.75 15.79 -6.75
N PHE A 164 5.17 14.90 -5.86
CA PHE A 164 5.04 15.05 -4.41
C PHE A 164 6.24 15.75 -3.75
N GLY A 165 7.33 16.00 -4.48
CA GLY A 165 8.54 16.60 -3.92
C GLY A 165 9.29 15.64 -2.97
N THR A 166 9.20 14.35 -3.20
CA THR A 166 9.74 13.28 -2.32
C THR A 166 11.25 13.08 -2.44
N LEU A 167 11.84 13.51 -3.57
CA LEU A 167 13.28 13.42 -3.81
C LEU A 167 14.10 14.48 -3.09
N LYS A 168 13.44 15.51 -2.54
CA LYS A 168 14.08 16.63 -1.83
C LYS A 168 13.79 16.53 -0.33
N PRO A 169 14.69 15.96 0.47
CA PRO A 169 14.46 15.70 1.90
C PRO A 169 14.37 16.95 2.78
N ASP A 170 14.78 18.11 2.27
CA ASP A 170 14.80 19.39 2.98
C ASP A 170 13.43 20.08 3.09
N ARG A 171 12.41 19.54 2.42
CA ARG A 171 11.06 20.10 2.49
C ARG A 171 10.23 19.45 3.60
N PRO A 172 9.66 20.22 4.55
CA PRO A 172 8.84 19.66 5.64
C PRO A 172 7.64 18.81 5.20
N LYS A 173 7.23 18.92 3.93
CA LYS A 173 6.06 18.22 3.36
C LYS A 173 6.42 16.95 2.58
N SER A 174 7.69 16.67 2.33
CA SER A 174 8.13 15.56 1.47
C SER A 174 8.98 14.55 2.25
N GLN A 175 8.38 13.96 3.27
CA GLN A 175 9.11 13.04 4.16
C GLN A 175 8.91 11.58 3.80
N ASN A 176 7.88 11.25 3.01
CA ASN A 176 7.72 9.92 2.44
C ASN A 176 8.50 9.78 1.13
N GLN A 177 8.73 8.57 0.72
CA GLN A 177 9.24 8.20 -0.59
C GLN A 177 8.51 6.95 -1.07
N ALA A 178 8.83 6.45 -2.25
CA ALA A 178 8.21 5.25 -2.81
C ALA A 178 8.15 4.12 -1.79
N LYS A 179 7.02 3.41 -1.76
CA LYS A 179 6.84 2.21 -0.93
C LYS A 179 7.86 1.14 -1.32
N PRO A 180 8.37 0.35 -0.38
CA PRO A 180 9.38 -0.68 -0.63
C PRO A 180 8.73 -1.93 -1.29
N VAL A 181 8.67 -1.90 -2.61
CA VAL A 181 8.10 -2.97 -3.47
C VAL A 181 8.97 -3.29 -4.69
N PHE A 182 10.08 -2.58 -4.87
CA PHE A 182 10.90 -2.72 -6.07
C PHE A 182 11.73 -4.00 -6.11
N GLY A 183 12.12 -4.53 -4.96
CA GLY A 183 12.73 -5.86 -4.88
C GLY A 183 11.74 -6.95 -5.27
N GLN A 184 10.49 -6.84 -4.80
CA GLN A 184 9.41 -7.76 -5.17
C GLN A 184 9.07 -7.65 -6.66
N LEU A 185 9.01 -6.42 -7.20
CA LEU A 185 8.81 -6.19 -8.64
C LEU A 185 9.95 -6.81 -9.46
N ALA A 186 11.20 -6.58 -9.05
CA ALA A 186 12.36 -7.12 -9.77
C ALA A 186 12.42 -8.65 -9.72
N LEU A 187 12.09 -9.26 -8.58
CA LEU A 187 12.01 -10.72 -8.45
C LEU A 187 10.91 -11.30 -9.35
N LEU A 188 9.73 -10.71 -9.33
CA LEU A 188 8.62 -11.09 -10.23
C LEU A 188 9.05 -11.04 -11.69
N ILE A 189 9.69 -9.95 -12.13
CA ILE A 189 10.19 -9.81 -13.49
C ILE A 189 11.21 -10.89 -13.81
N ALA A 190 12.15 -11.15 -12.91
CA ALA A 190 13.19 -12.17 -13.11
C ALA A 190 12.58 -13.58 -13.22
N ASP A 191 11.57 -13.90 -12.42
CA ASP A 191 10.85 -15.18 -12.46
C ASP A 191 10.09 -15.35 -13.80
N GLU A 192 9.39 -14.32 -14.22
CA GLU A 192 8.49 -14.36 -15.38
C GLU A 192 9.24 -14.28 -16.74
N THR A 193 10.42 -13.63 -16.74
CA THR A 193 11.27 -13.49 -17.95
C THR A 193 12.39 -14.51 -18.01
N GLY A 194 12.67 -15.21 -16.91
CA GLY A 194 13.77 -16.18 -16.80
C GLY A 194 15.17 -15.55 -16.76
N SER A 195 15.29 -14.22 -16.59
CA SER A 195 16.58 -13.52 -16.53
C SER A 195 16.61 -12.46 -15.41
N VAL A 196 17.74 -12.42 -14.71
CA VAL A 196 18.06 -11.40 -13.69
C VAL A 196 19.14 -10.43 -14.17
N ASP A 197 19.73 -10.64 -15.34
CA ASP A 197 20.90 -9.90 -15.82
C ASP A 197 20.65 -8.40 -16.01
N TRP A 198 19.42 -8.05 -16.41
CA TRP A 198 18.99 -6.66 -16.54
C TRP A 198 19.08 -5.87 -15.23
N LEU A 199 18.98 -6.55 -14.08
CA LEU A 199 19.03 -5.93 -12.76
C LEU A 199 20.47 -5.67 -12.29
N ALA A 200 21.47 -6.41 -12.79
CA ALA A 200 22.83 -6.32 -12.31
C ALA A 200 23.38 -4.88 -12.24
N PRO A 201 23.23 -4.01 -13.28
CA PRO A 201 23.66 -2.63 -13.21
C PRO A 201 22.82 -1.72 -12.30
N GLN A 202 21.64 -2.17 -11.91
CA GLN A 202 20.71 -1.40 -11.07
C GLN A 202 20.70 -1.85 -9.60
N PHE A 203 21.30 -2.98 -9.29
CA PHE A 203 21.19 -3.59 -7.96
C PHE A 203 21.75 -2.68 -6.85
N ASP A 204 22.86 -1.98 -7.10
CA ASP A 204 23.40 -1.00 -6.14
C ASP A 204 22.46 0.19 -5.91
N LYS A 205 21.70 0.59 -6.93
CA LYS A 205 20.64 1.60 -6.76
C LYS A 205 19.53 1.09 -5.85
N LEU A 206 19.10 -0.17 -5.99
CA LEU A 206 18.13 -0.81 -5.12
C LEU A 206 18.63 -0.87 -3.67
N LEU A 207 19.90 -1.19 -3.45
CA LEU A 207 20.50 -1.17 -2.11
C LEU A 207 20.53 0.25 -1.51
N ARG A 208 20.82 1.28 -2.31
CA ARG A 208 20.75 2.68 -1.85
C ARG A 208 19.31 3.09 -1.49
N PHE A 209 18.31 2.60 -2.23
CA PHE A 209 16.90 2.84 -1.87
C PHE A 209 16.58 2.28 -0.48
N TYR A 210 16.99 1.07 -0.14
CA TYR A 210 16.80 0.53 1.20
C TYR A 210 17.57 1.31 2.27
N ALA A 211 18.80 1.70 1.96
CA ALA A 211 19.60 2.53 2.88
C ALA A 211 18.91 3.87 3.17
N SER A 212 18.28 4.50 2.16
CA SER A 212 17.56 5.76 2.34
C SER A 212 16.32 5.62 3.24
N TRP A 213 15.60 4.48 3.19
CA TRP A 213 14.52 4.17 4.12
C TRP A 213 15.03 4.03 5.55
N VAL A 214 16.09 3.27 5.75
CA VAL A 214 16.68 3.04 7.09
C VAL A 214 17.21 4.34 7.68
N SER A 215 17.97 5.12 6.90
CA SER A 215 18.58 6.36 7.41
C SER A 215 17.55 7.45 7.71
N GLY A 216 16.46 7.52 6.96
CA GLY A 216 15.45 8.57 7.09
C GLY A 216 14.28 8.24 8.01
N ASN A 217 13.90 6.98 8.09
CA ASN A 217 12.59 6.57 8.63
C ASN A 217 12.66 5.44 9.67
N GLN A 218 13.84 4.95 10.07
CA GLN A 218 13.92 3.92 11.10
C GLN A 218 13.74 4.52 12.49
N SER A 219 12.80 3.97 13.24
CA SER A 219 12.55 4.36 14.63
C SER A 219 13.52 3.69 15.60
N PRO A 220 13.62 4.16 16.86
CA PRO A 220 14.47 3.54 17.89
C PRO A 220 14.15 2.08 18.19
N ILE A 221 12.95 1.60 17.89
CA ILE A 221 12.56 0.18 18.04
C ILE A 221 12.90 -0.67 16.82
N GLY A 222 13.56 -0.09 15.79
CA GLY A 222 13.98 -0.79 14.58
C GLY A 222 12.92 -0.92 13.49
N LEU A 223 11.66 -0.54 13.75
CA LEU A 223 10.60 -0.48 12.74
C LEU A 223 10.70 0.82 11.94
N LEU A 224 10.32 0.77 10.67
CA LEU A 224 10.17 1.97 9.83
C LEU A 224 8.89 2.72 10.17
N VAL A 225 8.95 4.04 10.07
CA VAL A 225 7.82 4.95 10.29
C VAL A 225 7.52 5.76 9.03
N TRP A 226 6.24 6.07 8.82
CA TRP A 226 5.87 7.09 7.84
C TRP A 226 6.34 8.47 8.31
N GLY A 227 6.92 9.26 7.40
CA GLY A 227 7.31 10.63 7.69
C GLY A 227 6.10 11.54 7.90
N ASN A 228 5.05 11.32 7.12
CA ASN A 228 3.74 11.99 7.20
C ASN A 228 2.64 11.05 6.65
N ASP A 229 1.44 11.59 6.43
CA ASP A 229 0.26 10.86 5.91
C ASP A 229 0.03 11.05 4.40
N VAL A 230 0.99 11.61 3.68
CA VAL A 230 0.85 11.87 2.23
C VAL A 230 1.23 10.63 1.43
N ALA A 231 0.31 10.14 0.61
CA ALA A 231 0.50 9.07 -0.37
C ALA A 231 1.10 7.77 0.22
N ILE A 232 0.64 7.41 1.42
CA ILE A 232 1.06 6.19 2.13
C ILE A 232 0.45 4.90 1.56
N GLY A 233 -0.44 5.03 0.59
CA GLY A 233 -1.18 3.94 -0.05
C GLY A 233 -2.57 3.77 0.54
N ASN A 234 -2.69 3.48 1.81
CA ASN A 234 -3.94 3.49 2.56
C ASN A 234 -4.23 4.88 3.16
N ASP A 235 -4.46 5.85 2.31
CA ASP A 235 -4.31 7.30 2.51
C ASP A 235 -4.97 7.91 3.75
N ASN A 236 -6.14 7.43 4.15
CA ASN A 236 -6.80 7.91 5.38
C ASN A 236 -6.80 6.86 6.51
N ASP A 237 -5.79 5.98 6.54
CA ASP A 237 -5.59 5.03 7.64
C ASP A 237 -5.53 5.77 8.99
N PRO A 238 -6.45 5.52 9.91
CA PRO A 238 -6.52 6.24 11.18
C PRO A 238 -5.30 6.01 12.07
N THR A 239 -4.47 5.01 11.79
CA THR A 239 -3.21 4.79 12.51
C THR A 239 -2.06 5.67 12.01
N THR A 240 -2.27 6.41 10.92
CA THR A 240 -1.26 7.31 10.34
C THR A 240 -1.82 8.69 10.01
N PHE A 241 -3.05 8.76 9.47
CA PHE A 241 -3.68 10.00 9.02
C PHE A 241 -3.85 11.01 10.16
N ALA A 242 -3.43 12.26 9.89
CA ALA A 242 -3.47 13.38 10.84
C ALA A 242 -2.70 13.14 12.16
N ARG A 243 -1.81 12.16 12.22
CA ARG A 243 -0.94 11.92 13.37
C ARG A 243 0.36 12.74 13.28
N PRO A 244 1.11 12.86 14.38
CA PRO A 244 2.43 13.50 14.36
C PRO A 244 3.36 12.83 13.34
N PHE A 245 4.21 13.63 12.71
CA PHE A 245 5.23 13.12 11.78
C PHE A 245 6.15 12.12 12.47
N PHE A 246 6.56 11.07 11.78
CA PHE A 246 7.43 10.00 12.28
C PHE A 246 6.90 9.27 13.53
N SER A 247 5.57 9.26 13.75
CA SER A 247 4.99 8.59 14.92
C SER A 247 4.50 7.18 14.65
N SER A 248 4.09 6.86 13.42
CA SER A 248 3.44 5.60 13.07
C SER A 248 4.41 4.60 12.48
N ALA A 249 4.79 3.58 13.26
CA ALA A 249 5.42 2.37 12.75
C ALA A 249 4.33 1.46 12.17
N ASN A 250 3.85 1.84 10.98
CA ASN A 250 2.70 1.24 10.31
C ASN A 250 3.01 -0.16 9.80
N LEU A 251 2.06 -1.09 9.97
CA LEU A 251 2.23 -2.48 9.53
C LEU A 251 2.33 -2.63 8.01
N LEU A 252 1.61 -1.81 7.23
CA LEU A 252 1.72 -1.85 5.77
C LEU A 252 3.16 -1.58 5.33
N LEU A 253 3.76 -0.49 5.80
CA LEU A 253 5.13 -0.12 5.47
C LEU A 253 6.13 -1.22 5.85
N ASN A 254 6.03 -1.74 7.09
CA ASN A 254 7.00 -2.70 7.61
C ASN A 254 6.85 -4.09 6.98
N CYS A 255 5.63 -4.53 6.67
CA CYS A 255 5.40 -5.78 5.97
C CYS A 255 5.83 -5.70 4.49
N LEU A 256 5.57 -4.60 3.81
CA LEU A 256 6.08 -4.37 2.45
C LEU A 256 7.62 -4.38 2.44
N PHE A 257 8.27 -3.70 3.40
CA PHE A 257 9.73 -3.65 3.49
C PHE A 257 10.32 -5.04 3.81
N HIS A 258 9.66 -5.82 4.67
CA HIS A 258 10.07 -7.19 4.97
C HIS A 258 10.07 -8.07 3.72
N GLU A 259 8.98 -8.07 2.95
CA GLU A 259 8.88 -8.87 1.73
C GLU A 259 9.81 -8.37 0.62
N ASP A 260 10.06 -7.05 0.57
CA ASP A 260 10.97 -6.46 -0.40
C ASP A 260 12.45 -6.83 -0.11
N LEU A 261 12.86 -6.80 1.17
CA LEU A 261 14.18 -7.29 1.60
C LEU A 261 14.35 -8.79 1.34
N LYS A 262 13.31 -9.59 1.54
CA LYS A 262 13.30 -11.03 1.25
C LYS A 262 13.49 -11.29 -0.25
N ALA A 263 12.76 -10.57 -1.09
CA ALA A 263 12.93 -10.63 -2.55
C ALA A 263 14.35 -10.19 -2.98
N ALA A 264 14.85 -9.10 -2.41
CA ALA A 264 16.22 -8.64 -2.69
C ALA A 264 17.29 -9.61 -2.22
N THR A 265 17.05 -10.35 -1.12
CA THR A 265 17.95 -11.42 -0.65
C THR A 265 18.08 -12.54 -1.70
N GLU A 266 16.97 -12.94 -2.30
CA GLU A 266 16.96 -13.94 -3.36
C GLU A 266 17.66 -13.43 -4.63
N LEU A 267 17.34 -12.20 -5.05
CA LEU A 267 18.00 -11.56 -6.18
C LEU A 267 19.51 -11.42 -5.99
N ALA A 268 19.98 -11.08 -4.80
CA ALA A 268 21.41 -11.05 -4.48
C ALA A 268 22.08 -12.41 -4.66
N GLY A 269 21.39 -13.50 -4.28
CA GLY A 269 21.85 -14.87 -4.52
C GLY A 269 21.96 -15.19 -6.00
N ARG A 270 20.93 -14.86 -6.81
CA ARG A 270 20.93 -15.06 -8.27
C ARG A 270 22.04 -14.25 -8.98
N LEU A 271 22.32 -13.05 -8.47
CA LEU A 271 23.40 -12.17 -8.96
C LEU A 271 24.78 -12.53 -8.38
N LYS A 272 24.91 -13.60 -7.59
CA LYS A 272 26.14 -14.05 -6.92
C LYS A 272 26.79 -13.01 -6.00
N ARG A 273 25.96 -12.15 -5.39
CA ARG A 273 26.35 -11.11 -4.44
C ARG A 273 26.23 -11.60 -3.00
N SER A 274 27.04 -12.54 -2.59
CA SER A 274 26.94 -13.28 -1.32
C SER A 274 26.96 -12.38 -0.07
N THR A 275 27.79 -11.34 -0.05
CA THR A 275 27.86 -10.38 1.06
C THR A 275 26.53 -9.61 1.23
N ASP A 276 25.97 -9.13 0.13
CA ASP A 276 24.68 -8.44 0.16
C ASP A 276 23.55 -9.38 0.54
N GLN A 277 23.58 -10.62 0.04
CA GLN A 277 22.60 -11.65 0.43
C GLN A 277 22.58 -11.90 1.94
N GLN A 278 23.75 -12.06 2.56
CA GLN A 278 23.88 -12.27 4.00
C GLN A 278 23.35 -11.05 4.79
N ARG A 279 23.73 -9.83 4.36
CA ARG A 279 23.31 -8.59 4.99
C ARG A 279 21.80 -8.40 4.90
N LEU A 280 21.21 -8.57 3.72
CA LEU A 280 19.76 -8.44 3.49
C LEU A 280 18.97 -9.50 4.28
N SER A 281 19.45 -10.75 4.30
CA SER A 281 18.84 -11.82 5.11
C SER A 281 18.82 -11.49 6.60
N ALA A 282 19.92 -10.94 7.11
CA ALA A 282 19.98 -10.50 8.51
C ALA A 282 19.00 -9.35 8.80
N GLN A 283 18.89 -8.37 7.91
CA GLN A 283 17.95 -7.27 8.04
C GLN A 283 16.50 -7.78 8.00
N THR A 284 16.16 -8.69 7.08
CA THR A 284 14.82 -9.31 6.96
C THR A 284 14.43 -9.99 8.27
N ARG A 285 15.34 -10.83 8.83
CA ARG A 285 15.09 -11.51 10.09
C ARG A 285 14.86 -10.53 11.24
N THR A 286 15.74 -9.55 11.41
CA THR A 286 15.63 -8.54 12.47
C THR A 286 14.30 -7.77 12.35
N LEU A 287 13.91 -7.36 11.16
CA LEU A 287 12.63 -6.65 10.96
C LEU A 287 11.44 -7.54 11.32
N GLY A 288 11.44 -8.82 10.93
CA GLY A 288 10.41 -9.79 11.32
C GLY A 288 10.30 -9.96 12.83
N GLU A 289 11.43 -10.06 13.53
CA GLU A 289 11.48 -10.12 15.00
C GLU A 289 10.91 -8.85 15.65
N GLN A 290 11.18 -7.67 15.09
CA GLN A 290 10.63 -6.41 15.59
C GLN A 290 9.11 -6.32 15.37
N ILE A 291 8.60 -6.72 14.20
CA ILE A 291 7.16 -6.80 13.94
C ILE A 291 6.48 -7.71 14.96
N GLN A 292 7.04 -8.90 15.21
CA GLN A 292 6.51 -9.84 16.20
C GLN A 292 6.50 -9.25 17.60
N LYS A 293 7.59 -8.62 17.99
CA LYS A 293 7.78 -8.09 19.35
C LYS A 293 6.87 -6.90 19.67
N TYR A 294 6.68 -5.98 18.71
CA TYR A 294 6.07 -4.69 19.00
C TYR A 294 4.65 -4.52 18.45
N CYS A 295 4.26 -5.35 17.48
CA CYS A 295 2.95 -5.19 16.83
C CYS A 295 1.91 -6.22 17.30
N TRP A 296 2.31 -7.42 17.80
CA TRP A 296 1.35 -8.41 18.28
C TRP A 296 0.78 -8.05 19.65
N ASP A 297 -0.55 -7.98 19.73
CA ASP A 297 -1.27 -7.81 21.00
C ASP A 297 -1.93 -9.14 21.42
N GLN A 298 -1.42 -9.75 22.49
CA GLN A 298 -1.89 -11.04 22.99
C GLN A 298 -3.32 -10.97 23.54
N ARG A 299 -3.77 -9.82 24.06
CA ARG A 299 -5.10 -9.63 24.61
C ARG A 299 -6.16 -9.61 23.51
N ASP A 300 -5.91 -8.80 22.48
CA ASP A 300 -6.86 -8.59 21.38
C ASP A 300 -6.65 -9.62 20.24
N ARG A 301 -5.57 -10.42 20.32
CA ARG A 301 -5.18 -11.42 19.31
C ARG A 301 -5.12 -10.80 17.92
N PHE A 302 -4.48 -9.65 17.84
CA PHE A 302 -4.41 -8.83 16.64
C PHE A 302 -3.05 -8.13 16.53
N TYR A 303 -2.61 -7.83 15.31
CA TYR A 303 -1.43 -7.01 15.09
C TYR A 303 -1.84 -5.55 14.91
N TYR A 304 -1.18 -4.67 15.65
CA TYR A 304 -1.43 -3.23 15.60
C TYR A 304 -0.21 -2.45 15.12
N THR A 305 -0.47 -1.37 14.40
CA THR A 305 0.53 -0.31 14.18
C THR A 305 1.00 0.22 15.52
N ALA A 306 2.29 0.49 15.66
CA ALA A 306 2.86 1.02 16.91
C ALA A 306 3.09 2.54 16.82
N ASP A 307 2.69 3.27 17.86
CA ASP A 307 3.12 4.65 18.09
C ASP A 307 4.51 4.65 18.73
N VAL A 308 5.47 5.25 18.06
CA VAL A 308 6.86 5.30 18.53
C VAL A 308 7.25 6.66 19.14
N GLN A 309 6.33 7.62 19.16
CA GLN A 309 6.56 8.92 19.83
C GLN A 309 6.19 8.89 21.32
N CYS A 310 6.41 7.78 21.98
CA CYS A 310 6.29 7.64 23.42
C CYS A 310 7.49 8.26 24.12
N VAL A 311 7.75 9.53 23.87
CA VAL A 311 8.91 10.22 24.41
C VAL A 311 8.75 10.38 25.91
N ASP A 312 9.72 9.84 26.67
CA ASP A 312 9.82 10.16 28.09
C ASP A 312 10.31 11.60 28.28
N ARG A 313 9.35 12.50 28.40
CA ARG A 313 9.62 13.91 28.64
C ARG A 313 9.92 14.22 30.13
N ARG A 314 9.95 13.22 31.01
CA ARG A 314 10.19 13.47 32.46
C ARG A 314 11.54 14.08 32.73
N ARG A 315 12.58 13.75 31.93
CA ARG A 315 13.90 14.38 32.05
C ARG A 315 13.86 15.87 31.74
N GLU A 316 12.96 16.32 30.89
CA GLU A 316 12.74 17.72 30.59
C GLU A 316 11.94 18.43 31.69
N LEU A 317 10.97 17.73 32.28
CA LEU A 317 10.04 18.26 33.27
C LEU A 317 10.56 18.10 34.70
N ILE A 318 11.35 17.04 34.96
CA ILE A 318 11.89 16.71 36.27
C ILE A 318 13.38 16.37 36.10
N PRO A 319 14.27 17.38 36.12
CA PRO A 319 15.70 17.22 35.80
C PRO A 319 16.45 16.24 36.71
N ASN A 320 15.92 15.95 37.88
CA ASN A 320 16.60 15.12 38.93
C ASN A 320 16.06 13.71 39.06
N VAL A 321 15.35 13.17 38.03
CA VAL A 321 14.95 11.75 38.01
C VAL A 321 16.19 10.87 38.06
N LYS A 322 16.31 10.05 39.07
CA LYS A 322 17.45 9.16 39.26
C LYS A 322 17.59 8.21 38.08
N PRO A 323 18.82 8.01 37.54
CA PRO A 323 19.10 6.93 36.59
C PRO A 323 18.64 5.57 37.13
N GLY A 324 18.06 4.73 36.29
CA GLY A 324 17.62 3.38 36.62
C GLY A 324 16.11 3.19 36.83
N MET A 325 15.33 4.28 36.93
CA MET A 325 13.86 4.18 36.80
C MET A 325 13.45 4.33 35.33
N ASP A 326 13.58 3.26 34.57
CA ASP A 326 12.97 3.22 33.23
C ASP A 326 11.48 2.99 33.39
N MET A 327 10.71 4.07 33.26
CA MET A 327 9.24 4.07 33.29
C MET A 327 8.67 4.47 31.92
N SER A 328 9.51 4.54 30.87
CA SER A 328 9.09 4.87 29.51
C SER A 328 8.67 3.61 28.76
N TRP A 329 7.61 3.71 27.98
CA TRP A 329 7.32 2.73 26.95
C TRP A 329 8.20 3.01 25.73
N GLN A 330 8.67 1.96 25.07
CA GLN A 330 9.39 2.09 23.80
C GLN A 330 8.44 2.42 22.66
N CYS A 331 7.21 1.91 22.73
CA CYS A 331 6.10 2.21 21.82
C CYS A 331 4.75 1.86 22.50
N LEU A 332 3.65 2.33 21.89
CA LEU A 332 2.29 1.96 22.28
C LEU A 332 1.53 1.39 21.09
N PRO A 333 0.77 0.30 21.25
CA PRO A 333 -0.11 -0.20 20.19
C PRO A 333 -1.22 0.80 19.92
N LEU A 334 -1.37 1.22 18.67
CA LEU A 334 -2.53 1.96 18.20
C LEU A 334 -3.67 0.98 17.98
N ARG A 335 -4.49 0.79 18.99
CA ARG A 335 -5.59 -0.20 18.99
C ARG A 335 -6.74 0.23 18.08
N VAL A 336 -6.45 0.36 16.80
CA VAL A 336 -7.41 0.56 15.73
C VAL A 336 -7.29 -0.62 14.78
N GLN A 337 -8.37 -1.35 14.60
CA GLN A 337 -8.41 -2.57 13.80
C GLN A 337 -8.54 -2.22 12.32
N THR A 338 -7.40 -2.03 11.64
CA THR A 338 -7.30 -1.88 10.19
C THR A 338 -6.90 -3.20 9.54
N PHE A 339 -7.14 -3.36 8.23
CA PHE A 339 -6.74 -4.55 7.47
C PHE A 339 -5.25 -4.85 7.60
N THR A 340 -4.42 -3.85 7.90
CA THR A 340 -2.97 -4.00 8.02
C THR A 340 -2.58 -5.01 9.09
N GLY A 341 -3.45 -5.26 10.07
CA GLY A 341 -3.28 -6.30 11.08
C GLY A 341 -3.24 -7.75 10.53
N PHE A 342 -3.69 -7.98 9.29
CA PHE A 342 -3.59 -9.28 8.62
C PHE A 342 -2.31 -9.44 7.80
N LEU A 343 -1.54 -8.37 7.57
CA LEU A 343 -0.34 -8.43 6.75
C LEU A 343 0.75 -9.36 7.29
N PRO A 344 0.94 -9.53 8.61
CA PRO A 344 1.87 -10.56 9.12
C PRO A 344 1.50 -11.99 8.71
N LEU A 345 0.21 -12.30 8.40
CA LEU A 345 -0.17 -13.56 7.78
C LEU A 345 0.30 -13.64 6.33
N TRP A 346 0.14 -12.56 5.58
CA TRP A 346 0.62 -12.47 4.20
C TRP A 346 2.13 -12.66 4.09
N CYS A 347 2.91 -12.05 4.99
CA CYS A 347 4.37 -12.19 5.06
C CYS A 347 4.83 -13.55 5.61
N GLY A 348 3.94 -14.38 6.15
CA GLY A 348 4.29 -15.62 6.84
C GLY A 348 5.03 -15.38 8.17
N LEU A 349 4.86 -14.21 8.79
CA LEU A 349 5.52 -13.86 10.05
C LEU A 349 4.77 -14.36 11.29
N ALA A 350 3.45 -14.51 11.22
CA ALA A 350 2.68 -15.01 12.35
C ALA A 350 3.09 -16.44 12.73
N THR A 351 3.01 -16.77 14.02
CA THR A 351 3.06 -18.18 14.42
C THR A 351 1.73 -18.89 14.08
N PRO A 352 1.69 -20.22 13.97
CA PRO A 352 0.43 -20.93 13.73
C PRO A 352 -0.66 -20.59 14.76
N ASP A 353 -0.30 -20.45 16.03
CA ASP A 353 -1.25 -20.09 17.09
C ASP A 353 -1.74 -18.65 16.96
N GLN A 354 -0.88 -17.70 16.60
CA GLN A 354 -1.26 -16.32 16.32
C GLN A 354 -2.19 -16.25 15.10
N ALA A 355 -1.87 -16.96 14.02
CA ALA A 355 -2.69 -17.03 12.83
C ALA A 355 -4.09 -17.58 13.13
N LYS A 356 -4.16 -18.70 13.85
CA LYS A 356 -5.42 -19.30 14.30
C LYS A 356 -6.22 -18.34 15.16
N ALA A 357 -5.59 -17.72 16.15
CA ALA A 357 -6.25 -16.78 17.04
C ALA A 357 -6.78 -15.55 16.31
N LEU A 358 -5.97 -14.97 15.40
CA LEU A 358 -6.35 -13.80 14.61
C LEU A 358 -7.52 -14.11 13.67
N VAL A 359 -7.46 -15.22 12.95
CA VAL A 359 -8.53 -15.63 12.02
C VAL A 359 -9.82 -15.89 12.79
N GLN A 360 -9.79 -16.69 13.85
CA GLN A 360 -10.99 -17.05 14.60
C GLN A 360 -11.63 -15.86 15.35
N THR A 361 -10.80 -14.98 15.91
CA THR A 361 -11.30 -13.89 16.77
C THR A 361 -11.64 -12.64 15.95
N ASN A 362 -10.94 -12.39 14.85
CA ASN A 362 -11.05 -11.11 14.13
C ASN A 362 -11.56 -11.25 12.70
N TYR A 363 -11.07 -12.22 11.92
CA TYR A 363 -11.52 -12.38 10.53
C TYR A 363 -12.93 -12.98 10.44
N LEU A 364 -13.18 -14.08 11.17
CA LEU A 364 -14.47 -14.80 11.14
C LEU A 364 -15.56 -14.14 12.01
N ALA A 365 -15.26 -13.07 12.73
CA ALA A 365 -16.26 -12.34 13.49
C ALA A 365 -17.12 -11.49 12.55
N ASP A 366 -18.43 -11.71 12.55
CA ASP A 366 -19.41 -11.07 11.65
C ASP A 366 -19.43 -9.54 11.75
N ASP A 367 -19.08 -9.03 12.92
CA ASP A 367 -19.14 -7.61 13.27
C ASP A 367 -17.81 -6.86 13.09
N ARG A 368 -16.86 -7.38 12.31
CA ARG A 368 -15.54 -6.76 12.14
C ARG A 368 -15.19 -6.57 10.66
N PHE A 369 -14.41 -7.52 10.12
CA PHE A 369 -13.82 -7.38 8.79
C PHE A 369 -14.60 -8.09 7.68
N CYS A 370 -15.32 -9.16 8.02
CA CYS A 370 -16.00 -9.96 7.01
C CYS A 370 -17.26 -9.24 6.53
N GLY A 371 -17.25 -8.76 5.29
CA GLY A 371 -18.41 -8.22 4.59
C GLY A 371 -18.99 -9.24 3.61
N ASP A 372 -20.19 -8.97 3.08
CA ASP A 372 -20.85 -9.85 2.08
C ASP A 372 -20.07 -9.91 0.77
N TRP A 373 -19.31 -8.85 0.45
CA TRP A 373 -18.59 -8.68 -0.80
C TRP A 373 -17.07 -8.68 -0.64
N GLY A 374 -16.55 -8.95 0.55
CA GLY A 374 -15.11 -9.03 0.79
C GLY A 374 -14.71 -8.52 2.17
N VAL A 375 -13.44 -8.18 2.32
CA VAL A 375 -12.85 -7.71 3.57
C VAL A 375 -12.96 -6.20 3.69
N ARG A 376 -13.51 -5.72 4.78
CA ARG A 376 -13.51 -4.29 5.12
C ARG A 376 -12.09 -3.82 5.41
N SER A 377 -11.70 -2.67 4.86
CA SER A 377 -10.38 -2.07 5.12
C SER A 377 -10.20 -1.59 6.56
N LEU A 378 -11.31 -1.26 7.24
CA LEU A 378 -11.39 -0.94 8.66
C LEU A 378 -12.50 -1.79 9.29
N SER A 379 -12.29 -2.29 10.49
CA SER A 379 -13.30 -3.04 11.25
C SER A 379 -14.56 -2.20 11.43
N SER A 380 -15.75 -2.79 11.21
CA SER A 380 -17.02 -2.09 11.40
C SER A 380 -17.28 -1.69 12.86
N LYS A 381 -16.49 -2.21 13.82
CA LYS A 381 -16.53 -1.79 15.24
C LYS A 381 -15.81 -0.48 15.51
N GLU A 382 -14.97 -0.02 14.59
CA GLU A 382 -14.23 1.22 14.81
C GLU A 382 -15.15 2.44 14.65
N SER A 383 -15.01 3.39 15.55
CA SER A 383 -15.83 4.62 15.55
C SER A 383 -15.63 5.48 14.29
N MET A 384 -14.52 5.27 13.57
CA MET A 384 -14.19 5.95 12.31
C MET A 384 -14.69 5.20 11.08
N TYR A 385 -15.34 4.02 11.23
CA TYR A 385 -15.90 3.27 10.11
C TYR A 385 -16.90 4.13 9.33
N CYS A 386 -16.62 4.36 8.04
CA CYS A 386 -17.40 5.29 7.23
C CYS A 386 -17.27 4.98 5.74
N MET A 387 -18.42 4.91 5.04
CA MET A 387 -18.46 4.74 3.58
C MET A 387 -18.29 6.06 2.83
N ASN A 388 -18.55 7.18 3.47
CA ASN A 388 -18.37 8.50 2.88
C ASN A 388 -16.90 8.91 3.06
N PHE A 389 -16.21 9.21 1.96
CA PHE A 389 -14.86 9.72 2.06
C PHE A 389 -14.84 11.15 2.64
N SER A 390 -13.79 11.47 3.36
CA SER A 390 -13.50 12.81 3.88
C SER A 390 -12.93 13.72 2.77
N SER A 391 -11.94 14.50 3.03
CA SER A 391 -11.25 15.35 2.03
C SER A 391 -10.45 14.57 0.98
N ASN A 392 -10.15 13.29 1.22
CA ASN A 392 -9.43 12.42 0.30
C ASN A 392 -10.41 11.43 -0.35
N PRO A 393 -10.50 11.36 -1.71
CA PRO A 393 -11.36 10.41 -2.41
C PRO A 393 -10.93 8.94 -2.26
N SER A 394 -9.72 8.68 -1.80
CA SER A 394 -9.20 7.34 -1.49
C SER A 394 -9.62 6.94 -0.07
N ASN A 395 -10.74 6.21 0.08
CA ASN A 395 -11.33 5.89 1.37
C ASN A 395 -10.95 4.49 1.86
N TRP A 396 -10.20 4.42 2.97
CA TRP A 396 -9.78 3.19 3.66
C TRP A 396 -10.48 2.99 5.01
N LEU A 397 -11.58 3.70 5.25
CA LEU A 397 -12.35 3.62 6.51
C LEU A 397 -13.49 2.60 6.45
N GLY A 398 -13.32 1.52 5.68
CA GLY A 398 -14.30 0.43 5.64
C GLY A 398 -14.59 -0.18 4.26
N PRO A 399 -14.50 0.56 3.13
CA PRO A 399 -14.71 -0.02 1.81
C PRO A 399 -13.86 -1.27 1.53
N VAL A 400 -14.37 -2.12 0.65
CA VAL A 400 -13.64 -3.29 0.12
C VAL A 400 -12.70 -2.82 -0.99
N TRP A 401 -11.43 -3.16 -0.84
CA TRP A 401 -10.36 -2.99 -1.82
C TRP A 401 -9.87 -4.36 -2.25
N ILE A 402 -9.74 -4.62 -3.53
CA ILE A 402 -9.34 -5.96 -4.01
C ILE A 402 -7.94 -6.32 -3.54
N ILE A 403 -7.04 -5.36 -3.38
CA ILE A 403 -5.72 -5.60 -2.79
C ILE A 403 -5.83 -6.08 -1.32
N VAL A 404 -6.79 -5.61 -0.55
CA VAL A 404 -7.05 -6.08 0.82
C VAL A 404 -7.54 -7.53 0.80
N ASN A 405 -8.50 -7.83 -0.09
CA ASN A 405 -8.95 -9.20 -0.28
C ASN A 405 -7.79 -10.13 -0.64
N TYR A 406 -6.90 -9.71 -1.55
CA TYR A 406 -5.72 -10.48 -1.95
C TYR A 406 -4.76 -10.72 -0.78
N PHE A 407 -4.42 -9.70 0.01
CA PHE A 407 -3.55 -9.85 1.17
C PHE A 407 -4.11 -10.86 2.18
N VAL A 408 -5.39 -10.72 2.52
CA VAL A 408 -6.07 -11.62 3.47
C VAL A 408 -6.17 -13.03 2.90
N TRP A 409 -6.59 -13.18 1.63
CA TRP A 409 -6.65 -14.46 0.94
C TRP A 409 -5.30 -15.19 0.96
N LYS A 410 -4.22 -14.49 0.59
CA LYS A 410 -2.88 -15.07 0.58
C LYS A 410 -2.43 -15.46 1.99
N GLY A 411 -2.72 -14.61 2.98
CA GLY A 411 -2.46 -14.89 4.38
C GLY A 411 -3.20 -16.13 4.87
N LEU A 412 -4.49 -16.27 4.56
CA LEU A 412 -5.29 -17.47 4.87
C LEU A 412 -4.68 -18.73 4.26
N LYS A 413 -4.29 -18.67 2.98
CA LYS A 413 -3.62 -19.80 2.30
C LYS A 413 -2.29 -20.18 2.93
N ASN A 414 -1.47 -19.21 3.33
CA ASN A 414 -0.17 -19.46 3.94
C ASN A 414 -0.28 -20.26 5.25
N PHE A 415 -1.40 -20.14 5.96
CA PHE A 415 -1.65 -20.82 7.24
C PHE A 415 -2.70 -21.93 7.18
N GLY A 416 -3.05 -22.40 5.97
CA GLY A 416 -3.89 -23.58 5.77
C GLY A 416 -5.41 -23.38 5.89
N PHE A 417 -5.89 -22.13 5.98
CA PHE A 417 -7.33 -21.79 6.01
C PHE A 417 -7.91 -21.79 4.58
N GLN A 418 -7.91 -22.98 3.95
CA GLN A 418 -8.25 -23.10 2.53
C GLN A 418 -9.72 -22.79 2.23
N ASP A 419 -10.64 -23.19 3.12
CA ASP A 419 -12.08 -22.96 2.95
C ASP A 419 -12.42 -21.48 3.04
N GLU A 420 -11.82 -20.78 4.00
CA GLU A 420 -11.99 -19.33 4.17
C GLU A 420 -11.37 -18.55 2.99
N ALA A 421 -10.22 -18.99 2.52
CA ALA A 421 -9.59 -18.42 1.34
C ALA A 421 -10.46 -18.64 0.09
N GLY A 422 -11.03 -19.83 -0.10
CA GLY A 422 -11.96 -20.12 -1.19
C GLY A 422 -13.20 -19.23 -1.16
N LYS A 423 -13.85 -19.09 0.00
CA LYS A 423 -14.99 -18.18 0.19
C LYS A 423 -14.65 -16.73 -0.14
N LEU A 424 -13.46 -16.26 0.24
CA LEU A 424 -13.01 -14.89 -0.06
C LEU A 424 -12.73 -14.72 -1.57
N ALA A 425 -12.16 -15.72 -2.22
CA ALA A 425 -11.97 -15.72 -3.67
C ALA A 425 -13.32 -15.62 -4.41
N ASP A 426 -14.31 -16.42 -4.00
CA ASP A 426 -15.66 -16.40 -4.56
C ASP A 426 -16.35 -15.03 -4.39
N LYS A 427 -16.26 -14.44 -3.20
CA LYS A 427 -16.78 -13.09 -2.94
C LYS A 427 -16.12 -12.06 -3.86
N THR A 428 -14.80 -12.13 -4.03
CA THR A 428 -14.03 -11.21 -4.87
C THR A 428 -14.39 -11.35 -6.34
N LEU A 429 -14.47 -12.58 -6.83
CA LEU A 429 -14.88 -12.88 -8.21
C LEU A 429 -16.31 -12.39 -8.49
N ARG A 430 -17.25 -12.66 -7.59
CA ARG A 430 -18.64 -12.21 -7.68
C ARG A 430 -18.72 -10.68 -7.71
N LEU A 431 -17.99 -10.00 -6.84
CA LEU A 431 -17.95 -8.54 -6.77
C LEU A 431 -17.55 -7.92 -8.12
N LEU A 432 -16.40 -8.34 -8.66
CA LEU A 432 -15.88 -7.79 -9.91
C LEU A 432 -16.75 -8.15 -11.12
N ALA A 433 -17.29 -9.37 -11.18
CA ALA A 433 -18.20 -9.77 -12.24
C ALA A 433 -19.51 -8.98 -12.22
N THR A 434 -20.03 -8.66 -11.03
CA THR A 434 -21.22 -7.83 -10.84
C THR A 434 -20.96 -6.37 -11.25
N ASP A 435 -19.82 -5.81 -10.83
CA ASP A 435 -19.40 -4.46 -11.23
C ASP A 435 -19.27 -4.35 -12.74
N LEU A 436 -18.62 -5.32 -13.37
CA LEU A 436 -18.47 -5.36 -14.83
C LEU A 436 -19.80 -5.46 -15.54
N ALA A 437 -20.75 -6.27 -15.04
CA ALA A 437 -22.09 -6.42 -15.61
C ALA A 437 -22.90 -5.11 -15.49
N THR A 438 -22.76 -4.42 -14.36
CA THR A 438 -23.55 -3.21 -14.05
C THR A 438 -22.96 -1.97 -14.70
N ASN A 439 -21.65 -1.80 -14.63
CA ASN A 439 -20.95 -0.58 -15.00
C ASN A 439 -20.19 -0.67 -16.33
N GLY A 440 -20.01 -1.88 -16.89
CA GLY A 440 -19.23 -2.13 -18.10
C GLY A 440 -17.73 -1.86 -17.93
N SER A 441 -17.24 -1.71 -16.71
CA SER A 441 -15.85 -1.43 -16.37
C SER A 441 -15.62 -1.67 -14.88
N LEU A 442 -14.39 -1.95 -14.47
CA LEU A 442 -14.04 -2.11 -13.06
C LEU A 442 -13.78 -0.76 -12.39
N ASN A 443 -14.00 -0.71 -11.10
CA ASN A 443 -13.83 0.46 -10.23
C ASN A 443 -12.75 0.22 -9.17
N GLU A 444 -12.36 1.28 -8.46
CA GLU A 444 -11.20 1.25 -7.55
C GLU A 444 -11.50 0.55 -6.22
N TYR A 445 -12.68 0.81 -5.62
CA TYR A 445 -13.14 0.19 -4.38
C TYR A 445 -14.66 0.14 -4.27
N TYR A 446 -15.18 -0.62 -3.32
CA TYR A 446 -16.58 -1.05 -3.30
C TYR A 446 -17.19 -0.98 -1.90
N HIS A 447 -18.50 -0.83 -1.85
CA HIS A 447 -19.25 -0.89 -0.60
C HIS A 447 -19.31 -2.36 -0.08
N PRO A 448 -18.94 -2.62 1.19
CA PRO A 448 -18.80 -3.98 1.71
C PRO A 448 -20.10 -4.78 1.82
N ASP A 449 -21.24 -4.10 1.98
CA ASP A 449 -22.54 -4.74 2.22
C ASP A 449 -23.42 -4.78 0.96
N THR A 450 -23.19 -3.89 -0.01
CA THR A 450 -24.00 -3.81 -1.24
C THR A 450 -23.25 -4.19 -2.52
N GLY A 451 -21.91 -4.24 -2.48
CA GLY A 451 -21.07 -4.44 -3.67
C GLY A 451 -21.05 -3.25 -4.64
N MET A 452 -21.68 -2.14 -4.30
CA MET A 452 -21.75 -0.97 -5.16
C MET A 452 -20.36 -0.34 -5.32
N ALA A 453 -19.99 0.01 -6.55
CA ALA A 453 -18.78 0.74 -6.86
C ALA A 453 -18.81 2.16 -6.26
N LEU A 454 -17.71 2.58 -5.63
CA LEU A 454 -17.64 3.85 -4.90
C LEU A 454 -16.67 4.88 -5.52
N SER A 455 -15.76 4.47 -6.39
CA SER A 455 -14.75 5.39 -6.94
C SER A 455 -14.13 4.89 -8.25
N HIS A 456 -13.61 5.82 -9.03
CA HIS A 456 -12.71 5.72 -10.18
C HIS A 456 -12.94 4.57 -11.18
N LYS A 457 -13.93 4.74 -12.05
CA LYS A 457 -14.21 3.81 -13.16
C LYS A 457 -13.03 3.71 -14.14
N GLY A 458 -12.72 2.47 -14.55
CA GLY A 458 -11.61 2.16 -15.47
C GLY A 458 -10.31 1.87 -14.76
N PHE A 459 -10.37 1.65 -13.46
CA PHE A 459 -9.25 1.23 -12.62
C PHE A 459 -8.98 -0.28 -12.84
N MET A 460 -7.75 -0.62 -13.18
CA MET A 460 -7.36 -2.01 -13.49
C MET A 460 -6.50 -2.62 -12.40
N ASP A 461 -5.43 -1.97 -12.08
CA ASP A 461 -4.43 -2.21 -11.06
C ASP A 461 -4.64 -3.52 -10.26
N TRP A 462 -4.90 -3.42 -8.96
CA TRP A 462 -5.13 -4.58 -8.10
C TRP A 462 -6.42 -5.36 -8.40
N ASN A 463 -7.34 -4.86 -9.24
CA ASN A 463 -8.46 -5.66 -9.71
C ASN A 463 -8.00 -6.90 -10.50
N LEU A 464 -6.84 -6.82 -11.15
CA LEU A 464 -6.18 -7.95 -11.81
C LEU A 464 -5.75 -9.07 -10.84
N LEU A 465 -5.59 -8.77 -9.55
CA LEU A 465 -5.17 -9.76 -8.55
C LEU A 465 -6.23 -10.85 -8.30
N VAL A 466 -7.48 -10.64 -8.71
CA VAL A 466 -8.50 -11.70 -8.66
C VAL A 466 -8.03 -12.94 -9.45
N LEU A 467 -7.22 -12.76 -10.48
CA LEU A 467 -6.66 -13.86 -11.28
C LEU A 467 -5.68 -14.76 -10.52
N GLU A 468 -5.11 -14.29 -9.42
CA GLU A 468 -4.30 -15.09 -8.50
C GLU A 468 -5.16 -15.93 -7.54
N MET A 469 -6.42 -15.52 -7.36
CA MET A 469 -7.32 -16.09 -6.36
C MET A 469 -8.20 -17.21 -6.93
N ILE A 470 -8.34 -17.28 -8.25
CA ILE A 470 -9.19 -18.23 -8.99
C ILE A 470 -8.38 -19.30 -9.71
#